data_8d44db9d4a10f631a534bd2701f87e95
#
_entry.id   8d44db9d4a10f631a534bd2701f87e95
#
_cell.length_a   1.000
_cell.length_b   1.000
_cell.length_c   1.000
_cell.angle_alpha   90.00
_cell.angle_beta   90.00
_cell.angle_gamma   90.00
#
_symmetry.space_group_name_H-M   'P 1'
#
loop_
_entity.id
_entity.type
_entity.pdbx_description
1 polymer ?
#
loop_
_entity_poly.entity_id
_entity_poly.type
_entity_poly.pdbx_seq_one_letter_code
_entity_poly.pdbx_strand_id
1 'polypeptide(L)'
;MLDMPGLIEKQPLYAELAADTHTLAQMCARTAAQDVKAMSSLIDRTSVTVTGKLDWRLIAAACTMLDEPDKAIAAHTDVSVTIEGKTLNVCVSLPDFDALFAPLASDVHYGAMSLYCYLNTTYDNNAQILDNDGSYELSDEYIATIIDPLPKRHIKDGWYGDRSKSTRRHMGTDIRAREWQDIPSCTAGEIVRIAYNDIAGNYVTVKDDYGFYYSYCHMVELTTFLSEGDRVEQGQLIGHVGNTGNSDAPHLHLSIIAPEYVYINPYPVLARVRYDK
;
A
#
# COMPACT_ATOMS: atom_id res chain seq x y z
N MET A 1 -9.36 -10.34 -12.31
CA MET A 1 -8.69 -10.99 -11.15
C MET A 1 -7.20 -10.99 -11.44
N LEU A 2 -6.36 -10.43 -10.57
CA LEU A 2 -4.91 -10.42 -10.78
C LEU A 2 -4.39 -11.88 -10.80
N ASP A 3 -3.59 -12.20 -11.83
CA ASP A 3 -2.92 -13.51 -11.93
C ASP A 3 -1.71 -13.55 -10.99
N MET A 4 -1.97 -13.75 -9.70
CA MET A 4 -0.93 -13.79 -8.68
C MET A 4 0.15 -14.86 -8.96
N PRO A 5 -0.21 -16.12 -9.35
CA PRO A 5 0.80 -17.10 -9.75
C PRO A 5 1.69 -16.61 -10.88
N GLY A 6 1.12 -16.05 -11.95
CA GLY A 6 1.88 -15.51 -13.08
C GLY A 6 2.79 -14.33 -12.70
N LEU A 7 2.38 -13.49 -11.75
CA LEU A 7 3.21 -12.41 -11.23
C LEU A 7 4.42 -12.95 -10.44
N ILE A 8 4.20 -14.02 -9.65
CA ILE A 8 5.27 -14.65 -8.87
C ILE A 8 6.28 -15.36 -9.76
N GLU A 9 5.81 -16.05 -10.81
CA GLU A 9 6.71 -16.65 -11.79
C GLU A 9 7.63 -15.63 -12.47
N LYS A 10 7.17 -14.38 -12.62
CA LYS A 10 7.94 -13.27 -13.18
C LYS A 10 8.80 -12.52 -12.17
N GLN A 11 8.77 -12.89 -10.88
CA GLN A 11 9.58 -12.22 -9.85
C GLN A 11 11.06 -12.06 -10.23
N PRO A 12 11.76 -13.07 -10.78
CA PRO A 12 13.15 -12.91 -11.18
C PRO A 12 13.33 -11.82 -12.25
N LEU A 13 12.42 -11.76 -13.25
CA LEU A 13 12.44 -10.73 -14.29
C LEU A 13 12.24 -9.32 -13.68
N TYR A 14 11.29 -9.14 -12.77
CA TYR A 14 11.08 -7.86 -12.11
C TYR A 14 12.26 -7.44 -11.25
N ALA A 15 12.92 -8.38 -10.58
CA ALA A 15 14.13 -8.12 -9.80
C ALA A 15 15.31 -7.70 -10.69
N GLU A 16 15.46 -8.32 -11.85
CA GLU A 16 16.46 -7.94 -12.87
C GLU A 16 16.19 -6.54 -13.40
N LEU A 17 14.95 -6.22 -13.80
CA LEU A 17 14.56 -4.89 -14.26
C LEU A 17 14.82 -3.81 -13.21
N ALA A 18 14.54 -4.08 -11.94
CA ALA A 18 14.83 -3.16 -10.85
C ALA A 18 16.34 -2.89 -10.70
N ALA A 19 17.16 -3.95 -10.77
CA ALA A 19 18.62 -3.84 -10.71
C ALA A 19 19.18 -3.11 -11.92
N ASP A 20 18.69 -3.40 -13.12
CA ASP A 20 19.10 -2.76 -14.37
C ASP A 20 18.76 -1.28 -14.37
N THR A 21 17.56 -0.89 -13.90
CA THR A 21 17.15 0.51 -13.80
C THR A 21 18.07 1.28 -12.86
N HIS A 22 18.43 0.71 -11.71
CA HIS A 22 19.37 1.32 -10.77
C HIS A 22 20.77 1.45 -11.40
N THR A 23 21.25 0.42 -12.09
CA THR A 23 22.54 0.42 -12.80
C THR A 23 22.56 1.46 -13.90
N LEU A 24 21.49 1.54 -14.70
CA LEU A 24 21.37 2.52 -15.78
C LEU A 24 21.37 3.95 -15.24
N ALA A 25 20.63 4.21 -14.14
CA ALA A 25 20.64 5.51 -13.48
C ALA A 25 22.04 5.92 -13.05
N GLN A 26 22.83 4.99 -12.47
CA GLN A 26 24.24 5.26 -12.11
C GLN A 26 25.11 5.53 -13.33
N MET A 27 24.94 4.80 -14.41
CA MET A 27 25.70 4.99 -15.64
C MET A 27 25.39 6.36 -16.29
N CYS A 28 24.11 6.70 -16.42
CA CYS A 28 23.68 8.01 -16.95
C CYS A 28 24.22 9.18 -16.09
N ALA A 29 24.15 9.06 -14.78
CA ALA A 29 24.68 10.09 -13.87
C ALA A 29 26.21 10.22 -14.00
N ARG A 30 26.95 9.12 -14.11
CA ARG A 30 28.42 9.15 -14.33
C ARG A 30 28.79 9.77 -15.67
N THR A 31 28.05 9.46 -16.75
CA THR A 31 28.28 10.04 -18.08
C THR A 31 28.02 11.54 -18.04
N ALA A 32 26.89 12.00 -17.50
CA ALA A 32 26.57 13.42 -17.33
C ALA A 32 27.64 14.15 -16.51
N ALA A 33 28.11 13.52 -15.42
CA ALA A 33 29.19 14.09 -14.59
C ALA A 33 30.51 14.20 -15.36
N GLN A 34 30.85 13.23 -16.22
CA GLN A 34 32.05 13.29 -17.06
C GLN A 34 31.96 14.39 -18.11
N ASP A 35 30.80 14.57 -18.74
CA ASP A 35 30.56 15.62 -19.73
C ASP A 35 30.69 17.01 -19.11
N VAL A 36 30.08 17.25 -17.93
CA VAL A 36 30.21 18.51 -17.22
C VAL A 36 31.65 18.76 -16.79
N LYS A 37 32.36 17.74 -16.31
CA LYS A 37 33.79 17.86 -15.95
C LYS A 37 34.65 18.18 -17.16
N ALA A 38 34.38 17.61 -18.32
CA ALA A 38 35.11 17.94 -19.56
C ALA A 38 34.89 19.39 -20.00
N MET A 39 33.75 20.00 -19.65
CA MET A 39 33.41 21.38 -19.96
C MET A 39 34.00 22.40 -18.96
N SER A 40 34.53 21.95 -17.83
CA SER A 40 35.05 22.85 -16.79
C SER A 40 36.35 22.35 -16.18
N SER A 41 37.43 23.09 -16.40
CA SER A 41 38.74 22.85 -15.77
C SER A 41 38.76 23.15 -14.25
N LEU A 42 37.68 23.68 -13.70
CA LEU A 42 37.54 23.99 -12.28
C LEU A 42 37.08 22.80 -11.44
N ILE A 43 36.62 21.72 -12.07
CA ILE A 43 36.11 20.54 -11.38
C ILE A 43 37.20 19.47 -11.28
N ASP A 44 37.66 19.25 -10.06
CA ASP A 44 38.69 18.24 -9.76
C ASP A 44 38.11 16.87 -9.39
N ARG A 45 36.90 16.85 -8.79
CA ARG A 45 36.23 15.64 -8.31
C ARG A 45 34.81 15.56 -8.80
N THR A 46 34.34 14.33 -8.97
CA THR A 46 32.90 14.01 -9.22
C THR A 46 32.42 13.01 -8.20
N SER A 47 31.24 13.27 -7.64
CA SER A 47 30.51 12.36 -6.77
C SER A 47 29.18 12.03 -7.45
N VAL A 48 28.85 10.74 -7.51
CA VAL A 48 27.57 10.27 -8.04
C VAL A 48 26.87 9.48 -6.97
N THR A 49 25.65 9.88 -6.62
CA THR A 49 24.81 9.23 -5.63
C THR A 49 23.48 8.86 -6.28
N VAL A 50 23.01 7.64 -6.05
CA VAL A 50 21.67 7.22 -6.40
C VAL A 50 20.90 6.97 -5.10
N THR A 51 19.80 7.67 -4.91
CA THR A 51 18.90 7.54 -3.77
C THR A 51 17.58 6.90 -4.21
N GLY A 52 16.84 6.35 -3.27
CA GLY A 52 15.65 5.55 -3.56
C GLY A 52 16.01 4.13 -3.98
N LYS A 53 15.00 3.27 -4.02
CA LYS A 53 15.16 1.87 -4.40
C LYS A 53 13.91 1.42 -5.16
N LEU A 54 14.11 1.08 -6.42
CA LEU A 54 13.11 0.29 -7.15
C LEU A 54 13.30 -1.17 -6.78
N ASP A 55 12.35 -1.73 -6.06
CA ASP A 55 12.33 -3.17 -5.82
C ASP A 55 11.42 -3.89 -6.83
N TRP A 56 11.51 -5.22 -6.88
CA TRP A 56 10.76 -6.00 -7.84
C TRP A 56 9.24 -5.88 -7.68
N ARG A 57 8.74 -5.59 -6.47
CA ARG A 57 7.31 -5.44 -6.16
C ARG A 57 6.76 -4.15 -6.72
N LEU A 58 7.54 -3.06 -6.62
CA LEU A 58 7.21 -1.78 -7.24
C LEU A 58 7.21 -1.90 -8.76
N ILE A 59 8.21 -2.59 -9.35
CA ILE A 59 8.25 -2.88 -10.79
C ILE A 59 7.06 -3.74 -11.20
N ALA A 60 6.71 -4.78 -10.42
CA ALA A 60 5.55 -5.63 -10.71
C ALA A 60 4.25 -4.84 -10.70
N ALA A 61 4.07 -3.93 -9.73
CA ALA A 61 2.92 -3.03 -9.68
C ALA A 61 2.89 -2.08 -10.89
N ALA A 62 4.03 -1.47 -11.26
CA ALA A 62 4.14 -0.60 -12.41
C ALA A 62 3.82 -1.33 -13.72
N CYS A 63 4.43 -2.50 -13.96
CA CYS A 63 4.16 -3.31 -15.16
C CYS A 63 2.73 -3.86 -15.24
N THR A 64 2.03 -3.95 -14.10
CA THR A 64 0.65 -4.46 -14.08
C THR A 64 -0.37 -3.35 -14.29
N MET A 65 -0.09 -2.14 -13.78
CA MET A 65 -1.07 -1.07 -13.68
C MET A 65 -0.83 0.09 -14.65
N LEU A 66 0.34 0.17 -15.27
CA LEU A 66 0.70 1.24 -16.20
C LEU A 66 0.92 0.71 -17.61
N ASP A 67 0.46 1.46 -18.62
CA ASP A 67 0.66 1.13 -20.04
C ASP A 67 2.13 1.27 -20.44
N GLU A 68 2.84 2.27 -19.90
CA GLU A 68 4.22 2.60 -20.23
C GLU A 68 5.06 2.78 -18.92
N PRO A 69 5.33 1.69 -18.18
CA PRO A 69 5.99 1.76 -16.87
C PRO A 69 7.38 2.39 -16.93
N ASP A 70 8.16 2.11 -17.99
CA ASP A 70 9.50 2.67 -18.15
C ASP A 70 9.48 4.19 -18.29
N LYS A 71 8.50 4.73 -19.02
CA LYS A 71 8.33 6.18 -19.17
C LYS A 71 7.87 6.82 -17.88
N ALA A 72 6.98 6.16 -17.13
CA ALA A 72 6.52 6.65 -15.84
C ALA A 72 7.68 6.71 -14.83
N ILE A 73 8.49 5.66 -14.74
CA ILE A 73 9.68 5.64 -13.87
C ILE A 73 10.67 6.74 -14.28
N ALA A 74 10.93 6.89 -15.58
CA ALA A 74 11.84 7.93 -16.08
C ALA A 74 11.32 9.35 -15.79
N ALA A 75 10.02 9.59 -15.95
CA ALA A 75 9.39 10.88 -15.71
C ALA A 75 9.41 11.31 -14.24
N HIS A 76 9.46 10.35 -13.30
CA HIS A 76 9.51 10.60 -11.87
C HIS A 76 10.90 10.34 -11.26
N THR A 77 11.92 10.19 -12.11
CA THR A 77 13.32 10.12 -11.67
C THR A 77 13.91 11.52 -11.68
N ASP A 78 14.25 12.04 -10.51
CA ASP A 78 14.85 13.35 -10.37
C ASP A 78 16.36 13.29 -10.49
N VAL A 79 16.95 14.26 -11.22
CA VAL A 79 18.39 14.43 -11.33
C VAL A 79 18.77 15.83 -10.86
N SER A 80 19.56 15.90 -9.82
CA SER A 80 20.12 17.17 -9.33
C SER A 80 21.63 17.21 -9.53
N VAL A 81 22.14 18.39 -9.90
CA VAL A 81 23.56 18.63 -10.10
C VAL A 81 23.96 19.86 -9.30
N THR A 82 24.94 19.72 -8.41
CA THR A 82 25.45 20.81 -7.60
C THR A 82 26.97 20.84 -7.67
N ILE A 83 27.56 22.05 -7.56
CA ILE A 83 29.00 22.23 -7.50
C ILE A 83 29.36 22.86 -6.16
N GLU A 84 30.14 22.13 -5.37
CA GLU A 84 30.67 22.59 -4.08
C GLU A 84 32.17 22.67 -4.14
N GLY A 85 32.68 23.92 -4.17
CA GLY A 85 34.09 24.17 -4.38
C GLY A 85 34.55 23.62 -5.74
N LYS A 86 35.33 22.55 -5.73
CA LYS A 86 35.84 21.88 -6.94
C LYS A 86 35.21 20.49 -7.16
N THR A 87 34.20 20.18 -6.39
CA THR A 87 33.47 18.88 -6.49
C THR A 87 32.16 19.08 -7.20
N LEU A 88 31.93 18.29 -8.25
CA LEU A 88 30.65 18.12 -8.90
C LEU A 88 29.88 16.96 -8.21
N ASN A 89 28.71 17.25 -7.66
CA ASN A 89 27.83 16.27 -7.09
C ASN A 89 26.66 16.06 -8.03
N VAL A 90 26.45 14.80 -8.45
CA VAL A 90 25.27 14.38 -9.22
C VAL A 90 24.48 13.42 -8.36
N CYS A 91 23.24 13.78 -8.05
CA CYS A 91 22.31 12.92 -7.31
C CYS A 91 21.16 12.54 -8.22
N VAL A 92 20.90 11.24 -8.33
CA VAL A 92 19.73 10.67 -9.00
C VAL A 92 18.81 10.10 -7.93
N SER A 93 17.56 10.57 -7.89
CA SER A 93 16.52 10.06 -7.00
C SER A 93 15.54 9.22 -7.78
N LEU A 94 15.54 7.92 -7.51
CA LEU A 94 14.56 6.98 -8.08
C LEU A 94 13.20 7.17 -7.38
N PRO A 95 12.07 7.03 -8.11
CA PRO A 95 10.75 7.17 -7.52
C PRO A 95 10.43 6.04 -6.55
N ASP A 96 9.63 6.37 -5.55
CA ASP A 96 8.94 5.43 -4.68
C ASP A 96 7.51 5.16 -5.17
N PHE A 97 6.72 4.44 -4.35
CA PHE A 97 5.34 4.12 -4.69
C PHE A 97 4.49 5.38 -4.87
N ASP A 98 4.58 6.33 -3.95
CA ASP A 98 3.76 7.55 -3.99
C ASP A 98 4.11 8.42 -5.19
N ALA A 99 5.38 8.57 -5.53
CA ALA A 99 5.80 9.32 -6.71
C ALA A 99 5.21 8.75 -8.00
N LEU A 100 5.14 7.41 -8.13
CA LEU A 100 4.63 6.75 -9.32
C LEU A 100 3.11 6.75 -9.42
N PHE A 101 2.40 6.58 -8.31
CA PHE A 101 0.99 6.23 -8.34
C PHE A 101 0.06 7.28 -7.73
N ALA A 102 0.50 8.12 -6.78
CA ALA A 102 -0.37 9.12 -6.16
C ALA A 102 -0.97 10.14 -7.14
N PRO A 103 -0.28 10.56 -8.23
CA PRO A 103 -0.86 11.50 -9.20
C PRO A 103 -1.90 10.87 -10.14
N LEU A 104 -2.09 9.56 -10.11
CA LEU A 104 -2.93 8.83 -11.06
C LEU A 104 -4.39 8.79 -10.62
N ALA A 105 -5.25 8.35 -11.55
CA ALA A 105 -6.66 8.13 -11.23
C ALA A 105 -6.81 7.14 -10.07
N SER A 106 -7.80 7.38 -9.22
CA SER A 106 -8.04 6.66 -7.97
C SER A 106 -8.07 5.13 -8.13
N ASP A 107 -8.69 4.61 -9.20
CA ASP A 107 -8.77 3.17 -9.46
C ASP A 107 -7.39 2.55 -9.78
N VAL A 108 -6.54 3.25 -10.53
CA VAL A 108 -5.16 2.81 -10.83
C VAL A 108 -4.31 2.87 -9.57
N HIS A 109 -4.35 3.98 -8.84
CA HIS A 109 -3.61 4.14 -7.58
C HIS A 109 -3.94 3.05 -6.58
N TYR A 110 -5.24 2.83 -6.28
CA TYR A 110 -5.64 1.82 -5.29
C TYR A 110 -5.49 0.39 -5.79
N GLY A 111 -5.56 0.15 -7.09
CA GLY A 111 -5.20 -1.13 -7.70
C GLY A 111 -3.72 -1.45 -7.48
N ALA A 112 -2.85 -0.49 -7.76
CA ALA A 112 -1.40 -0.61 -7.54
C ALA A 112 -1.08 -0.78 -6.05
N MET A 113 -1.70 0.02 -5.17
CA MET A 113 -1.52 -0.06 -3.71
C MET A 113 -1.91 -1.45 -3.19
N SER A 114 -3.06 -1.97 -3.58
CA SER A 114 -3.52 -3.29 -3.14
C SER A 114 -2.57 -4.41 -3.57
N LEU A 115 -2.05 -4.35 -4.79
CA LEU A 115 -1.06 -5.31 -5.28
C LEU A 115 0.28 -5.16 -4.55
N TYR A 116 0.79 -3.95 -4.43
CA TYR A 116 2.07 -3.67 -3.78
C TYR A 116 2.06 -4.09 -2.31
N CYS A 117 0.98 -3.72 -1.56
CA CYS A 117 0.79 -4.16 -0.17
C CYS A 117 0.74 -5.69 -0.05
N TYR A 118 0.02 -6.36 -0.96
CA TYR A 118 -0.07 -7.81 -0.95
C TYR A 118 1.30 -8.45 -1.17
N LEU A 119 2.09 -7.98 -2.14
CA LEU A 119 3.43 -8.47 -2.41
C LEU A 119 4.39 -8.18 -1.25
N ASN A 120 4.31 -7.00 -0.65
CA ASN A 120 5.09 -6.64 0.54
C ASN A 120 4.80 -7.60 1.70
N THR A 121 3.54 -7.90 1.97
CA THR A 121 3.14 -8.75 3.08
C THR A 121 3.49 -10.23 2.86
N THR A 122 3.41 -10.71 1.61
CA THR A 122 3.55 -12.14 1.30
C THR A 122 4.95 -12.56 0.90
N TYR A 123 5.72 -11.66 0.30
CA TYR A 123 7.00 -12.00 -0.34
C TYR A 123 8.17 -11.12 0.11
N ASP A 124 7.97 -10.27 1.10
CA ASP A 124 9.10 -9.58 1.71
C ASP A 124 9.70 -10.39 2.87
N ASN A 125 11.03 -10.40 2.92
CA ASN A 125 11.78 -10.73 4.12
C ASN A 125 11.74 -9.57 5.15
N ASN A 126 10.75 -8.68 5.08
CA ASN A 126 10.47 -7.65 6.08
C ASN A 126 9.90 -8.26 7.38
N ALA A 127 10.43 -9.42 7.76
CA ALA A 127 10.28 -10.01 9.10
C ALA A 127 10.64 -9.04 10.24
N GLN A 128 11.11 -7.83 9.91
CA GLN A 128 11.35 -6.75 10.87
C GLN A 128 10.14 -5.85 11.09
N ILE A 129 9.15 -5.83 10.18
CA ILE A 129 7.96 -4.98 10.28
C ILE A 129 6.78 -5.76 10.89
N LEU A 130 6.66 -7.06 10.55
CA LEU A 130 5.59 -7.92 11.03
C LEU A 130 6.15 -9.11 11.80
N ASP A 131 5.52 -9.44 12.92
CA ASP A 131 5.66 -10.76 13.52
C ASP A 131 5.01 -11.84 12.64
N ASN A 132 5.33 -13.12 12.88
CA ASN A 132 4.85 -14.27 12.09
C ASN A 132 3.30 -14.37 12.02
N ASP A 133 2.58 -13.76 12.98
CA ASP A 133 1.13 -13.71 13.07
C ASP A 133 0.52 -12.42 12.46
N GLY A 134 1.33 -11.58 11.81
CA GLY A 134 0.93 -10.31 11.25
C GLY A 134 0.75 -9.19 12.27
N SER A 135 1.22 -9.36 13.50
CA SER A 135 1.20 -8.32 14.52
C SER A 135 2.13 -7.16 14.13
N TYR A 136 1.67 -5.96 14.40
CA TYR A 136 2.39 -4.73 14.15
C TYR A 136 2.46 -3.92 15.45
N GLU A 137 3.62 -3.35 15.77
CA GLU A 137 3.81 -2.61 17.01
C GLU A 137 3.11 -1.26 16.93
N LEU A 138 2.03 -1.11 17.70
CA LEU A 138 1.23 0.10 17.79
C LEU A 138 1.34 0.70 19.19
N SER A 139 1.52 2.02 19.27
CA SER A 139 1.55 2.73 20.55
C SER A 139 0.17 2.74 21.22
N ASP A 140 0.15 2.91 22.56
CA ASP A 140 -1.11 3.02 23.30
C ASP A 140 -1.89 4.28 22.93
N GLU A 141 -1.19 5.37 22.59
CA GLU A 141 -1.80 6.60 22.09
C GLU A 141 -2.54 6.35 20.78
N TYR A 142 -1.95 5.58 19.86
CA TYR A 142 -2.62 5.25 18.61
C TYR A 142 -3.79 4.30 18.81
N ILE A 143 -3.65 3.27 19.64
CA ILE A 143 -4.76 2.36 19.99
C ILE A 143 -5.95 3.11 20.61
N ALA A 144 -5.69 4.19 21.37
CA ALA A 144 -6.76 5.03 21.94
C ALA A 144 -7.58 5.77 20.87
N THR A 145 -7.05 5.96 19.66
CA THR A 145 -7.75 6.57 18.52
C THR A 145 -8.59 5.58 17.71
N ILE A 146 -8.63 4.31 18.08
CA ILE A 146 -9.34 3.25 17.35
C ILE A 146 -10.53 2.77 18.15
N ILE A 147 -11.63 2.46 17.47
CA ILE A 147 -12.75 1.68 18.03
C ILE A 147 -12.94 0.38 17.27
N ASP A 148 -13.52 -0.61 17.92
CA ASP A 148 -14.05 -1.78 17.25
C ASP A 148 -15.38 -1.40 16.57
N PRO A 149 -15.51 -1.57 15.25
CA PRO A 149 -16.72 -1.20 14.54
C PRO A 149 -17.92 -2.06 14.91
N LEU A 150 -17.69 -3.27 15.44
CA LEU A 150 -18.74 -4.23 15.79
C LEU A 150 -18.46 -4.92 17.15
N PRO A 151 -18.37 -4.17 18.26
CA PRO A 151 -17.81 -4.63 19.54
C PRO A 151 -18.57 -5.80 20.19
N LYS A 152 -19.86 -6.00 19.85
CA LYS A 152 -20.68 -7.08 20.38
C LYS A 152 -20.66 -8.35 19.52
N ARG A 153 -19.83 -8.38 18.47
CA ARG A 153 -19.76 -9.49 17.53
C ARG A 153 -18.54 -10.34 17.81
N HIS A 154 -18.67 -11.62 17.50
CA HIS A 154 -17.54 -12.54 17.57
C HIS A 154 -16.58 -12.24 16.42
N ILE A 155 -15.32 -12.09 16.74
CA ILE A 155 -14.21 -12.05 15.80
C ILE A 155 -13.41 -13.34 15.93
N LYS A 156 -12.88 -13.81 14.81
CA LYS A 156 -11.99 -14.96 14.78
C LYS A 156 -10.71 -14.53 14.08
N ASP A 157 -9.57 -14.88 14.66
CA ASP A 157 -8.31 -14.75 13.95
C ASP A 157 -8.32 -15.68 12.73
N GLY A 158 -8.40 -15.08 11.58
CA GLY A 158 -8.35 -15.75 10.29
C GLY A 158 -7.21 -15.26 9.43
N TRP A 159 -6.29 -14.52 10.04
CA TRP A 159 -5.14 -13.91 9.39
C TRP A 159 -4.33 -14.93 8.60
N TYR A 160 -3.93 -14.53 7.39
CA TYR A 160 -3.08 -15.27 6.48
C TYR A 160 -3.61 -16.66 6.07
N GLY A 161 -4.86 -16.98 6.44
CA GLY A 161 -5.52 -18.22 6.05
C GLY A 161 -5.67 -18.36 4.54
N ASP A 162 -5.62 -19.61 4.04
CA ASP A 162 -5.82 -19.89 2.62
C ASP A 162 -7.20 -19.47 2.14
N ARG A 163 -7.25 -18.76 1.02
CA ARG A 163 -8.46 -18.37 0.30
C ARG A 163 -8.38 -18.89 -1.14
N SER A 164 -9.53 -19.15 -1.75
CA SER A 164 -9.60 -19.56 -3.16
C SER A 164 -8.66 -20.73 -3.52
N LYS A 165 -8.69 -21.80 -2.72
CA LYS A 165 -7.88 -23.02 -2.93
C LYS A 165 -6.36 -22.73 -2.92
N SER A 166 -5.92 -21.91 -1.97
CA SER A 166 -4.52 -21.55 -1.73
C SER A 166 -3.86 -20.61 -2.75
N THR A 167 -4.66 -19.99 -3.61
CA THR A 167 -4.11 -18.98 -4.55
C THR A 167 -4.02 -17.58 -3.96
N ARG A 168 -4.64 -17.33 -2.79
CA ARG A 168 -4.69 -16.02 -2.12
C ARG A 168 -4.70 -16.18 -0.61
N ARG A 169 -4.04 -15.26 0.08
CA ARG A 169 -4.04 -15.18 1.55
C ARG A 169 -5.13 -14.23 2.05
N HIS A 170 -5.60 -14.47 3.26
CA HIS A 170 -6.59 -13.63 3.94
C HIS A 170 -5.90 -12.45 4.63
N MET A 171 -6.03 -11.25 4.07
CA MET A 171 -5.37 -10.04 4.55
C MET A 171 -6.31 -9.18 5.40
N GLY A 172 -6.89 -9.76 6.43
CA GLY A 172 -7.83 -9.06 7.29
C GLY A 172 -8.49 -9.96 8.34
N THR A 173 -9.55 -9.45 8.93
CA THR A 173 -10.36 -10.15 9.94
C THR A 173 -11.83 -10.10 9.53
N ASP A 174 -12.50 -11.25 9.60
CA ASP A 174 -13.94 -11.38 9.30
C ASP A 174 -14.75 -11.26 10.60
N ILE A 175 -15.66 -10.29 10.64
CA ILE A 175 -16.55 -10.01 11.78
C ILE A 175 -17.98 -10.34 11.36
N ARG A 176 -18.51 -11.47 11.79
CA ARG A 176 -19.88 -11.88 11.47
C ARG A 176 -20.91 -10.92 12.06
N ALA A 177 -21.84 -10.47 11.23
CA ALA A 177 -22.87 -9.54 11.64
C ALA A 177 -24.14 -9.77 10.81
N ARG A 178 -25.21 -9.05 11.16
CA ARG A 178 -26.44 -9.08 10.35
C ARG A 178 -26.26 -8.20 9.14
N GLU A 179 -26.83 -8.59 8.03
CA GLU A 179 -27.00 -7.72 6.88
C GLU A 179 -27.74 -6.43 7.29
N TRP A 180 -27.34 -5.29 6.75
CA TRP A 180 -27.84 -3.96 7.11
C TRP A 180 -27.45 -3.48 8.53
N GLN A 181 -26.57 -4.16 9.23
CA GLN A 181 -26.01 -3.63 10.48
C GLN A 181 -25.07 -2.47 10.16
N ASP A 182 -25.19 -1.38 10.93
CA ASP A 182 -24.34 -0.20 10.78
C ASP A 182 -22.85 -0.54 10.93
N ILE A 183 -22.03 0.07 10.08
CA ILE A 183 -20.58 0.03 10.15
C ILE A 183 -20.10 1.44 10.48
N PRO A 184 -19.73 1.71 11.74
CA PRO A 184 -19.03 2.96 12.10
C PRO A 184 -17.56 2.89 11.68
N SER A 185 -16.97 4.04 11.36
CA SER A 185 -15.53 4.13 11.12
C SER A 185 -14.73 3.78 12.36
N CYS A 186 -13.71 2.93 12.22
CA CYS A 186 -12.80 2.58 13.31
C CYS A 186 -12.03 3.80 13.84
N THR A 187 -11.76 4.77 12.99
CA THR A 187 -10.90 5.92 13.26
C THR A 187 -11.46 7.17 12.58
N ALA A 188 -11.01 8.34 13.01
CA ALA A 188 -11.17 9.56 12.22
C ALA A 188 -10.20 9.52 11.03
N GLY A 189 -10.58 10.14 9.91
CA GLY A 189 -9.74 10.15 8.73
C GLY A 189 -10.46 10.67 7.49
N GLU A 190 -9.86 10.45 6.33
CA GLU A 190 -10.40 10.80 5.02
C GLU A 190 -10.88 9.55 4.29
N ILE A 191 -12.05 9.64 3.66
CA ILE A 191 -12.52 8.63 2.72
C ILE A 191 -11.66 8.70 1.45
N VAL A 192 -10.79 7.73 1.27
CA VAL A 192 -9.88 7.71 0.12
C VAL A 192 -10.36 6.80 -1.00
N ARG A 193 -11.32 5.91 -0.71
CA ARG A 193 -11.90 5.03 -1.74
C ARG A 193 -13.31 4.60 -1.39
N ILE A 194 -14.20 4.67 -2.39
CA ILE A 194 -15.54 4.06 -2.40
C ILE A 194 -15.68 3.31 -3.72
N ALA A 195 -15.70 1.98 -3.71
CA ALA A 195 -15.70 1.21 -4.94
C ALA A 195 -16.30 -0.19 -4.76
N TYR A 196 -16.38 -0.90 -5.89
CA TYR A 196 -16.72 -2.31 -5.97
C TYR A 196 -15.64 -3.09 -6.73
N ASN A 197 -15.34 -4.30 -6.26
CA ASN A 197 -14.66 -5.31 -7.06
C ASN A 197 -15.15 -6.71 -6.67
N ASP A 198 -14.89 -7.71 -7.52
CA ASP A 198 -15.41 -9.07 -7.35
C ASP A 198 -14.91 -9.79 -6.09
N ILE A 199 -13.86 -9.32 -5.46
CA ILE A 199 -13.29 -9.90 -4.23
C ILE A 199 -13.87 -9.21 -3.01
N ALA A 200 -13.67 -7.90 -2.89
CA ALA A 200 -14.09 -7.10 -1.73
C ALA A 200 -15.59 -6.78 -1.72
N GLY A 201 -16.28 -6.97 -2.84
CA GLY A 201 -17.63 -6.46 -3.01
C GLY A 201 -17.66 -4.95 -2.99
N ASN A 202 -18.74 -4.37 -2.47
CA ASN A 202 -18.79 -2.94 -2.16
C ASN A 202 -17.90 -2.65 -0.95
N TYR A 203 -17.03 -1.65 -1.05
CA TYR A 203 -16.11 -1.32 0.04
C TYR A 203 -15.83 0.18 0.15
N VAL A 204 -15.47 0.58 1.35
CA VAL A 204 -14.99 1.92 1.68
C VAL A 204 -13.61 1.77 2.31
N THR A 205 -12.69 2.69 1.96
CA THR A 205 -11.38 2.78 2.61
C THR A 205 -11.21 4.17 3.23
N VAL A 206 -10.89 4.20 4.51
CA VAL A 206 -10.54 5.40 5.27
C VAL A 206 -9.04 5.42 5.49
N LYS A 207 -8.38 6.54 5.18
CA LYS A 207 -6.99 6.81 5.59
C LYS A 207 -7.01 7.69 6.83
N ASP A 208 -6.43 7.22 7.91
CA ASP A 208 -6.35 7.99 9.14
C ASP A 208 -5.22 9.04 9.13
N ASP A 209 -5.18 9.89 10.16
CA ASP A 209 -4.19 10.95 10.27
C ASP A 209 -2.76 10.44 10.59
N TYR A 210 -2.62 9.15 10.90
CA TYR A 210 -1.34 8.46 11.13
C TYR A 210 -0.83 7.73 9.87
N GLY A 211 -1.62 7.74 8.79
CA GLY A 211 -1.28 7.12 7.52
C GLY A 211 -1.71 5.66 7.36
N PHE A 212 -2.45 5.10 8.32
CA PHE A 212 -3.04 3.77 8.18
C PHE A 212 -4.30 3.81 7.32
N TYR A 213 -4.51 2.74 6.53
CA TYR A 213 -5.72 2.59 5.73
C TYR A 213 -6.59 1.49 6.32
N TYR A 214 -7.86 1.78 6.52
CA TYR A 214 -8.88 0.87 7.01
C TYR A 214 -9.86 0.58 5.89
N SER A 215 -9.89 -0.66 5.38
CA SER A 215 -10.83 -1.06 4.32
C SER A 215 -11.94 -1.93 4.88
N TYR A 216 -13.19 -1.49 4.65
CA TYR A 216 -14.42 -2.10 5.10
C TYR A 216 -15.11 -2.73 3.90
N CYS A 217 -15.08 -4.07 3.80
CA CYS A 217 -15.50 -4.81 2.62
C CYS A 217 -16.82 -5.58 2.83
N HIS A 218 -17.35 -6.09 1.71
CA HIS A 218 -18.60 -6.87 1.61
C HIS A 218 -19.85 -6.09 2.03
N MET A 219 -19.83 -4.76 1.90
CA MET A 219 -20.95 -3.90 2.25
C MET A 219 -22.18 -4.20 1.38
N VAL A 220 -23.39 -3.89 1.87
CA VAL A 220 -24.66 -4.11 1.13
C VAL A 220 -24.67 -3.35 -0.18
N GLU A 221 -24.31 -2.07 -0.12
CA GLU A 221 -24.28 -1.14 -1.24
C GLU A 221 -23.12 -0.18 -1.09
N LEU A 222 -22.77 0.54 -2.14
CA LEU A 222 -21.87 1.67 -2.02
C LEU A 222 -22.57 2.76 -1.21
N THR A 223 -21.82 3.37 -0.29
CA THR A 223 -22.36 4.52 0.46
C THR A 223 -22.71 5.66 -0.50
N THR A 224 -23.88 6.26 -0.31
CA THR A 224 -24.37 7.37 -1.13
C THR A 224 -24.35 8.71 -0.38
N PHE A 225 -24.05 8.69 0.91
CA PHE A 225 -24.02 9.85 1.78
C PHE A 225 -22.59 10.34 2.11
N LEU A 226 -21.58 9.68 1.55
CA LEU A 226 -20.16 10.03 1.64
C LEU A 226 -19.53 9.99 0.24
N SER A 227 -18.49 10.76 0.04
CA SER A 227 -17.69 10.83 -1.18
C SER A 227 -16.21 10.64 -0.87
N GLU A 228 -15.44 10.23 -1.86
CA GLU A 228 -13.97 10.26 -1.76
C GLU A 228 -13.53 11.71 -1.51
N GLY A 229 -12.62 11.92 -0.56
CA GLY A 229 -12.19 13.22 -0.04
C GLY A 229 -12.94 13.71 1.20
N ASP A 230 -14.09 13.11 1.56
CA ASP A 230 -14.80 13.50 2.78
C ASP A 230 -14.04 13.05 4.04
N ARG A 231 -14.04 13.90 5.05
CA ARG A 231 -13.57 13.53 6.38
C ARG A 231 -14.67 12.86 7.19
N VAL A 232 -14.28 11.83 7.90
CA VAL A 232 -15.16 11.14 8.86
C VAL A 232 -14.54 11.16 10.25
N GLU A 233 -15.42 11.20 11.25
CA GLU A 233 -15.03 11.08 12.65
C GLU A 233 -15.00 9.60 13.07
N GLN A 234 -14.23 9.29 14.12
CA GLN A 234 -14.30 7.99 14.76
C GLN A 234 -15.75 7.70 15.20
N GLY A 235 -16.26 6.52 14.82
CA GLY A 235 -17.64 6.12 15.13
C GLY A 235 -18.71 6.67 14.17
N GLN A 236 -18.36 7.52 13.23
CA GLN A 236 -19.29 7.98 12.20
C GLN A 236 -19.72 6.81 11.30
N LEU A 237 -21.02 6.75 10.99
CA LEU A 237 -21.55 5.75 10.04
C LEU A 237 -20.94 5.92 8.66
N ILE A 238 -20.38 4.83 8.10
CA ILE A 238 -19.78 4.80 6.77
C ILE A 238 -20.50 3.86 5.81
N GLY A 239 -21.39 3.01 6.30
CA GLY A 239 -22.19 2.08 5.51
C GLY A 239 -22.75 0.95 6.33
N HIS A 240 -23.15 -0.14 5.66
CA HIS A 240 -23.83 -1.27 6.29
C HIS A 240 -23.21 -2.60 5.89
N VAL A 241 -23.20 -3.55 6.83
CA VAL A 241 -22.76 -4.94 6.59
C VAL A 241 -23.60 -5.60 5.52
N GLY A 242 -22.97 -6.27 4.59
CA GLY A 242 -23.61 -7.02 3.51
C GLY A 242 -22.97 -8.37 3.24
N ASN A 243 -23.16 -8.84 2.01
CA ASN A 243 -22.67 -10.12 1.52
C ASN A 243 -22.26 -10.03 0.04
N THR A 244 -21.74 -8.88 -0.39
CA THR A 244 -21.34 -8.63 -1.77
C THR A 244 -19.91 -9.10 -2.05
N GLY A 245 -19.58 -9.32 -3.34
CA GLY A 245 -18.26 -9.81 -3.75
C GLY A 245 -18.07 -11.31 -3.43
N ASN A 246 -16.84 -11.71 -3.11
CA ASN A 246 -16.50 -13.09 -2.78
C ASN A 246 -16.78 -13.40 -1.31
N SER A 247 -18.05 -13.53 -0.96
CA SER A 247 -18.55 -13.73 0.40
C SER A 247 -19.66 -14.78 0.43
N ASP A 248 -19.61 -15.70 1.40
CA ASP A 248 -20.58 -16.81 1.55
C ASP A 248 -21.71 -16.48 2.56
N ALA A 249 -21.53 -15.48 3.41
CA ALA A 249 -22.50 -15.09 4.44
C ALA A 249 -22.26 -13.65 4.91
N PRO A 250 -23.30 -12.94 5.41
CA PRO A 250 -23.15 -11.57 5.87
C PRO A 250 -22.06 -11.40 6.95
N HIS A 251 -21.08 -10.55 6.67
CA HIS A 251 -19.99 -10.20 7.56
C HIS A 251 -19.32 -8.89 7.13
N LEU A 252 -18.60 -8.26 8.03
CA LEU A 252 -17.63 -7.22 7.71
C LEU A 252 -16.26 -7.89 7.59
N HIS A 253 -15.61 -7.78 6.43
CA HIS A 253 -14.18 -8.00 6.30
C HIS A 253 -13.48 -6.68 6.53
N LEU A 254 -12.64 -6.62 7.57
CA LEU A 254 -11.81 -5.45 7.89
C LEU A 254 -10.36 -5.77 7.56
N SER A 255 -9.75 -4.94 6.71
CA SER A 255 -8.30 -4.94 6.46
C SER A 255 -7.68 -3.67 7.01
N ILE A 256 -6.45 -3.76 7.54
CA ILE A 256 -5.64 -2.61 7.94
C ILE A 256 -4.32 -2.67 7.17
N ILE A 257 -3.91 -1.53 6.60
CA ILE A 257 -2.63 -1.38 5.91
C ILE A 257 -1.83 -0.31 6.67
N ALA A 258 -0.61 -0.65 7.05
CA ALA A 258 0.32 0.29 7.70
C ALA A 258 0.93 1.28 6.68
N PRO A 259 1.50 2.41 7.14
CA PRO A 259 2.10 3.43 6.27
C PRO A 259 3.20 2.91 5.34
N GLU A 260 3.86 1.79 5.71
CA GLU A 260 4.91 1.14 4.91
C GLU A 260 4.33 0.24 3.81
N TYR A 261 3.03 0.35 3.52
CA TYR A 261 2.34 -0.46 2.52
C TYR A 261 2.39 -1.97 2.80
N VAL A 262 2.18 -2.37 4.06
CA VAL A 262 2.02 -3.77 4.47
C VAL A 262 0.66 -3.98 5.14
N TYR A 263 -0.01 -5.10 4.83
CA TYR A 263 -1.18 -5.50 5.58
C TYR A 263 -0.76 -5.97 6.97
N ILE A 264 -1.48 -5.53 7.98
CA ILE A 264 -1.32 -6.00 9.37
C ILE A 264 -2.54 -6.80 9.81
N ASN A 265 -2.37 -7.68 10.78
CA ASN A 265 -3.47 -8.47 11.33
C ASN A 265 -4.40 -7.58 12.18
N PRO A 266 -5.67 -7.38 11.77
CA PRO A 266 -6.59 -6.55 12.57
C PRO A 266 -7.03 -7.22 13.88
N TYR A 267 -6.92 -8.54 14.00
CA TYR A 267 -7.41 -9.27 15.18
C TYR A 267 -6.75 -8.83 16.49
N PRO A 268 -5.41 -8.80 16.64
CA PRO A 268 -4.77 -8.31 17.86
C PRO A 268 -5.06 -6.84 18.12
N VAL A 269 -5.18 -6.00 17.08
CA VAL A 269 -5.56 -4.58 17.22
C VAL A 269 -6.95 -4.46 17.86
N LEU A 270 -7.94 -5.13 17.29
CA LEU A 270 -9.31 -5.13 17.82
C LEU A 270 -9.41 -5.77 19.20
N ALA A 271 -8.60 -6.78 19.51
CA ALA A 271 -8.55 -7.38 20.84
C ALA A 271 -8.08 -6.38 21.89
N ARG A 272 -7.02 -5.62 21.63
CA ARG A 272 -6.56 -4.52 22.52
C ARG A 272 -7.66 -3.49 22.74
N VAL A 273 -8.30 -3.03 21.65
CA VAL A 273 -9.41 -2.06 21.72
C VAL A 273 -10.58 -2.56 22.60
N ARG A 274 -10.86 -3.88 22.58
CA ARG A 274 -11.99 -4.49 23.32
C ARG A 274 -11.70 -4.71 24.79
N TYR A 275 -10.48 -5.10 25.12
CA TYR A 275 -10.16 -5.67 26.45
C TYR A 275 -9.27 -4.76 27.30
N ASP A 276 -8.59 -3.79 26.68
CA ASP A 276 -7.67 -2.90 27.37
C ASP A 276 -8.31 -1.52 27.70
N LYS A 277 -9.64 -1.35 27.43
CA LYS A 277 -10.41 -0.11 27.73
C LYS A 277 -11.33 -0.28 28.94
#